data_e03b0db97fd36daf5e469b0edd1a6c22
#
_entry.id   e03b0db97fd36daf5e469b0edd1a6c22
#
_cell.length_a   1.000
_cell.length_b   1.000
_cell.length_c   1.000
_cell.angle_alpha   90.00
_cell.angle_beta   90.00
_cell.angle_gamma   90.00
#
_symmetry.space_group_name_H-M   'P 1'
#
loop_
_entity.id
_entity.type
_entity.pdbx_description
1 polymer ?
#
loop_
_entity_poly.entity_id
_entity_poly.type
_entity_poly.pdbx_seq_one_letter_code
_entity_poly.pdbx_strand_id
1 'polypeptide(L)'
;MRITLFLFGFVTTNLLSAQSQLGPGDLHFLSFRTDAPVSFSFVIWSRLDHGSTLSFTDNGWAAQDSNSFTHQSEDVLEWVHTGSTPLLPGTVIGIGCSPAGAFATTGSVTGNLYDLSDQGDQLFAFHGRLDSLVLLAGIHFNGNGWESDRTDPHTSARPASIAMHAIGLTETDNAF
;
A
#
# COMPACT_ATOMS: atom_id res chain seq x y z
N MET A 1 20.85 12.79 -63.93
CA MET A 1 19.66 12.53 -63.11
C MET A 1 20.17 12.35 -61.64
N ARG A 2 19.95 13.35 -60.76
CA ARG A 2 20.40 13.27 -59.36
C ARG A 2 19.18 12.88 -58.51
N ILE A 3 19.26 11.75 -57.86
CA ILE A 3 18.24 11.24 -56.92
C ILE A 3 18.60 11.78 -55.53
N THR A 4 17.77 12.66 -54.99
CA THR A 4 17.90 13.15 -53.59
C THR A 4 17.07 12.22 -52.70
N LEU A 5 17.77 11.48 -51.85
CA LEU A 5 17.15 10.57 -50.87
C LEU A 5 16.79 11.42 -49.60
N PHE A 6 15.50 11.56 -49.31
CA PHE A 6 15.04 12.14 -48.05
C PHE A 6 14.94 11.05 -46.97
N LEU A 7 15.79 11.15 -45.96
CA LEU A 7 15.74 10.28 -44.78
C LEU A 7 14.76 10.87 -43.77
N PHE A 8 13.57 10.28 -43.62
CA PHE A 8 12.63 10.62 -42.54
C PHE A 8 13.07 9.93 -41.26
N GLY A 9 13.61 10.70 -40.31
CA GLY A 9 13.91 10.21 -38.96
C GLY A 9 12.62 10.15 -38.14
N PHE A 10 12.21 8.95 -37.73
CA PHE A 10 11.15 8.79 -36.73
C PHE A 10 11.74 9.11 -35.35
N VAL A 11 11.31 10.21 -34.74
CA VAL A 11 11.56 10.50 -33.31
C VAL A 11 10.49 9.80 -32.51
N THR A 12 10.81 8.68 -31.89
CA THR A 12 9.97 8.04 -30.89
C THR A 12 10.13 8.79 -29.56
N THR A 13 9.17 9.61 -29.21
CA THR A 13 9.06 10.19 -27.86
C THR A 13 8.59 9.10 -26.90
N ASN A 14 9.46 8.56 -26.08
CA ASN A 14 9.08 7.79 -24.91
C ASN A 14 8.43 8.76 -23.92
N LEU A 15 7.10 8.73 -23.78
CA LEU A 15 6.41 9.35 -22.66
C LEU A 15 6.75 8.52 -21.42
N LEU A 16 7.77 8.95 -20.67
CA LEU A 16 7.95 8.48 -19.30
C LEU A 16 6.72 8.95 -18.52
N SER A 17 5.82 8.01 -18.21
CA SER A 17 4.76 8.26 -17.24
C SER A 17 5.46 8.57 -15.91
N ALA A 18 5.39 9.79 -15.46
CA ALA A 18 5.87 10.15 -14.13
C ALA A 18 4.94 9.48 -13.13
N GLN A 19 5.46 8.51 -12.37
CA GLN A 19 4.73 7.93 -11.25
C GLN A 19 4.36 9.04 -10.28
N SER A 20 3.11 9.04 -9.79
CA SER A 20 2.64 10.01 -8.81
C SER A 20 3.55 9.97 -7.58
N GLN A 21 4.09 11.13 -7.18
CA GLN A 21 4.82 11.23 -5.92
C GLN A 21 3.81 11.25 -4.78
N LEU A 22 3.79 10.16 -4.00
CA LEU A 22 2.91 10.03 -2.84
C LEU A 22 3.71 10.26 -1.56
N GLY A 23 3.05 10.83 -0.56
CA GLY A 23 3.61 11.10 0.76
C GLY A 23 2.66 10.68 1.88
N PRO A 24 3.10 10.79 3.14
CA PRO A 24 2.28 10.51 4.31
C PRO A 24 0.95 11.24 4.26
N GLY A 25 -0.17 10.51 4.40
CA GLY A 25 -1.53 11.04 4.36
C GLY A 25 -2.18 11.11 2.98
N ASP A 26 -1.48 10.78 1.90
CA ASP A 26 -2.10 10.66 0.57
C ASP A 26 -3.01 9.43 0.43
N LEU A 27 -3.00 8.56 1.44
CA LEU A 27 -3.88 7.42 1.58
C LEU A 27 -4.35 7.30 3.03
N HIS A 28 -5.62 6.91 3.23
CA HIS A 28 -6.13 6.50 4.54
C HIS A 28 -6.94 5.22 4.42
N PHE A 29 -6.78 4.32 5.38
CA PHE A 29 -7.64 3.15 5.52
C PHE A 29 -9.04 3.57 5.96
N LEU A 30 -10.08 2.96 5.38
CA LEU A 30 -11.49 3.19 5.70
C LEU A 30 -12.13 2.01 6.42
N SER A 31 -11.73 0.82 6.07
CA SER A 31 -12.24 -0.41 6.69
C SER A 31 -11.22 -1.52 6.57
N PHE A 32 -11.32 -2.48 7.48
CA PHE A 32 -10.61 -3.76 7.38
C PHE A 32 -11.50 -4.87 7.96
N ARG A 33 -11.22 -6.09 7.55
CA ARG A 33 -11.86 -7.31 8.05
C ARG A 33 -10.81 -8.43 8.04
N THR A 34 -10.60 -9.05 9.19
CA THR A 34 -9.66 -10.16 9.35
C THR A 34 -10.32 -11.54 9.17
N ASP A 35 -11.65 -11.63 9.43
CA ASP A 35 -12.40 -12.84 9.11
C ASP A 35 -12.42 -13.13 7.61
N ALA A 36 -12.32 -14.41 7.26
CA ALA A 36 -12.36 -14.84 5.87
C ALA A 36 -13.68 -14.51 5.16
N PRO A 37 -13.66 -13.95 3.96
CA PRO A 37 -12.48 -13.46 3.25
C PRO A 37 -11.93 -12.17 3.88
N VAL A 38 -10.63 -12.13 4.09
CA VAL A 38 -9.92 -10.93 4.56
C VAL A 38 -10.12 -9.81 3.56
N SER A 39 -10.38 -8.62 4.05
CA SER A 39 -10.56 -7.46 3.17
C SER A 39 -10.23 -6.16 3.87
N PHE A 40 -9.82 -5.17 3.07
CA PHE A 40 -9.66 -3.79 3.53
C PHE A 40 -10.04 -2.83 2.42
N SER A 41 -10.32 -1.59 2.80
CA SER A 41 -10.52 -0.51 1.84
C SER A 41 -9.75 0.73 2.25
N PHE A 42 -9.40 1.52 1.25
CA PHE A 42 -8.69 2.77 1.45
C PHE A 42 -9.19 3.86 0.50
N VAL A 43 -9.01 5.10 0.91
CA VAL A 43 -9.25 6.29 0.08
C VAL A 43 -7.91 6.92 -0.29
N ILE A 44 -7.80 7.37 -1.53
CA ILE A 44 -6.66 8.16 -1.99
C ILE A 44 -7.01 9.66 -1.97
N TRP A 45 -6.04 10.49 -1.56
CA TRP A 45 -6.19 11.96 -1.56
C TRP A 45 -5.33 12.65 -2.61
N SER A 46 -4.49 11.90 -3.28
CA SER A 46 -3.71 12.37 -4.44
C SER A 46 -4.19 11.72 -5.73
N ARG A 47 -4.01 12.40 -6.84
CA ARG A 47 -4.27 11.84 -8.17
C ARG A 47 -3.32 10.67 -8.44
N LEU A 48 -3.86 9.54 -8.91
CA LEU A 48 -3.09 8.40 -9.37
C LEU A 48 -3.23 8.23 -10.88
N ASP A 49 -2.14 8.35 -11.60
CA ASP A 49 -2.09 8.11 -13.03
C ASP A 49 -1.92 6.62 -13.35
N HIS A 50 -2.13 6.23 -14.60
CA HIS A 50 -1.90 4.86 -15.06
C HIS A 50 -0.48 4.39 -14.70
N GLY A 51 -0.38 3.18 -14.16
CA GLY A 51 0.89 2.58 -13.71
C GLY A 51 1.33 3.01 -12.31
N SER A 52 0.56 3.86 -11.60
CA SER A 52 0.82 4.14 -10.19
C SER A 52 0.70 2.86 -9.35
N THR A 53 1.64 2.65 -8.44
CA THR A 53 1.70 1.47 -7.57
C THR A 53 1.55 1.85 -6.10
N LEU A 54 0.89 0.99 -5.35
CA LEU A 54 0.77 1.03 -3.90
C LEU A 54 1.08 -0.36 -3.35
N SER A 55 1.82 -0.42 -2.27
CA SER A 55 2.14 -1.68 -1.60
C SER A 55 1.53 -1.70 -0.20
N PHE A 56 1.11 -2.89 0.23
CA PHE A 56 0.52 -3.14 1.53
C PHE A 56 1.24 -4.31 2.18
N THR A 57 1.43 -4.25 3.50
CA THR A 57 2.07 -5.32 4.27
C THR A 57 1.57 -5.32 5.70
N ASP A 58 1.48 -6.49 6.28
CA ASP A 58 1.26 -6.74 7.71
C ASP A 58 2.55 -6.82 8.51
N ASN A 59 3.71 -6.72 7.86
CA ASN A 59 4.99 -6.67 8.56
C ASN A 59 5.04 -5.58 9.62
N GLY A 60 5.44 -5.94 10.85
CA GLY A 60 5.60 -4.99 11.93
C GLY A 60 6.80 -4.05 11.72
N TRP A 61 6.65 -2.80 12.13
CA TRP A 61 7.69 -1.79 12.08
C TRP A 61 8.57 -1.84 13.32
N ALA A 62 9.89 -1.98 13.15
CA ALA A 62 10.87 -1.91 14.22
C ALA A 62 11.49 -0.50 14.27
N ALA A 63 11.19 0.21 15.36
CA ALA A 63 11.64 1.59 15.52
C ALA A 63 13.07 1.68 16.08
N GLN A 64 13.46 0.73 16.94
CA GLN A 64 14.72 0.81 17.69
C GLN A 64 15.91 0.28 16.90
N ASP A 65 15.74 -0.84 16.20
CA ASP A 65 16.86 -1.52 15.56
C ASP A 65 17.19 -1.00 14.18
N SER A 66 16.20 -0.71 13.36
CA SER A 66 16.42 -0.39 11.94
C SER A 66 15.58 0.75 11.40
N ASN A 67 14.54 1.17 12.15
CA ASN A 67 13.52 2.10 11.66
C ASN A 67 13.01 1.67 10.27
N SER A 68 12.66 0.40 10.16
CA SER A 68 12.23 -0.28 8.94
C SER A 68 11.34 -1.48 9.27
N PHE A 69 10.77 -2.10 8.26
CA PHE A 69 10.16 -3.42 8.40
C PHE A 69 11.28 -4.46 8.65
N THR A 70 11.26 -5.09 9.83
CA THR A 70 12.14 -6.20 10.17
C THR A 70 11.40 -7.51 10.00
N HIS A 71 12.09 -8.51 9.49
CA HIS A 71 11.55 -9.82 9.15
C HIS A 71 10.57 -9.76 7.97
N GLN A 72 11.11 -9.96 6.80
CA GLN A 72 10.37 -10.13 5.53
C GLN A 72 9.69 -11.52 5.46
N SER A 73 9.16 -12.00 6.59
CA SER A 73 8.49 -13.30 6.67
C SER A 73 6.98 -13.20 6.40
N GLU A 74 6.48 -12.00 6.37
CA GLU A 74 5.08 -11.69 6.10
C GLU A 74 4.93 -11.16 4.68
N ASP A 75 3.74 -11.30 4.15
CA ASP A 75 3.47 -11.05 2.74
C ASP A 75 3.43 -9.55 2.39
N VAL A 76 3.63 -9.27 1.12
CA VAL A 76 3.43 -7.95 0.52
C VAL A 76 2.43 -8.10 -0.62
N LEU A 77 1.40 -7.28 -0.59
CA LEU A 77 0.46 -7.12 -1.69
C LEU A 77 0.78 -5.84 -2.43
N GLU A 78 0.99 -5.93 -3.74
CA GLU A 78 1.15 -4.77 -4.61
C GLU A 78 -0.13 -4.54 -5.41
N TRP A 79 -0.64 -3.32 -5.37
CA TRP A 79 -1.73 -2.85 -6.21
C TRP A 79 -1.21 -1.89 -7.27
N VAL A 80 -1.71 -2.03 -8.50
CA VAL A 80 -1.34 -1.19 -9.64
C VAL A 80 -2.58 -0.59 -10.28
N HIS A 81 -2.57 0.71 -10.53
CA HIS A 81 -3.60 1.35 -11.34
C HIS A 81 -3.44 1.00 -12.82
N THR A 82 -4.36 0.21 -13.36
CA THR A 82 -4.34 -0.27 -14.76
C THR A 82 -5.31 0.47 -15.68
N GLY A 83 -6.16 1.35 -15.13
CA GLY A 83 -7.11 2.14 -15.90
C GLY A 83 -6.44 3.24 -16.71
N SER A 84 -6.96 3.55 -17.90
CA SER A 84 -6.46 4.64 -18.74
C SER A 84 -6.84 6.03 -18.23
N THR A 85 -7.87 6.12 -17.39
CA THR A 85 -8.32 7.38 -16.77
C THR A 85 -7.71 7.48 -15.37
N PRO A 86 -7.09 8.61 -15.01
CA PRO A 86 -6.54 8.79 -13.67
C PRO A 86 -7.61 8.66 -12.59
N LEU A 87 -7.22 8.11 -11.45
CA LEU A 87 -8.04 8.13 -10.25
C LEU A 87 -7.88 9.49 -9.56
N LEU A 88 -9.00 10.06 -9.14
CA LEU A 88 -9.03 11.38 -8.51
C LEU A 88 -9.05 11.28 -6.97
N PRO A 89 -8.63 12.33 -6.26
CA PRO A 89 -8.78 12.43 -4.82
C PRO A 89 -10.21 12.09 -4.37
N GLY A 90 -10.35 11.31 -3.29
CA GLY A 90 -11.62 10.80 -2.80
C GLY A 90 -12.05 9.46 -3.40
N THR A 91 -11.28 8.89 -4.33
CA THR A 91 -11.56 7.55 -4.87
C THR A 91 -11.32 6.51 -3.78
N VAL A 92 -12.30 5.63 -3.57
CA VAL A 92 -12.21 4.50 -2.64
C VAL A 92 -11.91 3.23 -3.42
N ILE A 93 -10.95 2.46 -2.91
CA ILE A 93 -10.51 1.19 -3.48
C ILE A 93 -10.65 0.11 -2.41
N GLY A 94 -11.31 -0.99 -2.75
CA GLY A 94 -11.42 -2.17 -1.91
C GLY A 94 -10.50 -3.28 -2.38
N ILE A 95 -9.85 -3.96 -1.45
CA ILE A 95 -9.03 -5.16 -1.65
C ILE A 95 -9.68 -6.31 -0.91
N GLY A 96 -9.77 -7.46 -1.55
CA GLY A 96 -10.17 -8.71 -0.91
C GLY A 96 -9.08 -9.75 -1.10
N CYS A 97 -8.81 -10.54 -0.05
CA CYS A 97 -7.78 -11.56 0.01
C CYS A 97 -8.36 -12.89 0.43
N SER A 98 -7.90 -13.97 -0.19
CA SER A 98 -8.29 -15.33 0.15
C SER A 98 -7.14 -16.30 -0.18
N PRO A 99 -7.16 -17.54 0.30
CA PRO A 99 -6.15 -18.53 -0.08
C PRO A 99 -6.05 -18.77 -1.59
N ALA A 100 -7.10 -18.44 -2.36
CA ALA A 100 -7.11 -18.57 -3.82
C ALA A 100 -6.46 -17.38 -4.55
N GLY A 101 -6.19 -16.28 -3.85
CA GLY A 101 -5.60 -15.07 -4.37
C GLY A 101 -6.32 -13.80 -3.90
N ALA A 102 -5.79 -12.66 -4.33
CA ALA A 102 -6.32 -11.34 -4.01
C ALA A 102 -7.02 -10.71 -5.23
N PHE A 103 -7.93 -9.78 -4.97
CA PHE A 103 -8.61 -8.98 -5.99
C PHE A 103 -8.80 -7.54 -5.51
N ALA A 104 -8.98 -6.61 -6.45
CA ALA A 104 -9.30 -5.21 -6.16
C ALA A 104 -10.58 -4.78 -6.88
N THR A 105 -11.28 -3.79 -6.33
CA THR A 105 -12.46 -3.18 -6.99
C THR A 105 -12.08 -2.39 -8.23
N THR A 106 -10.86 -1.88 -8.30
CA THR A 106 -10.26 -1.26 -9.49
C THR A 106 -8.74 -1.47 -9.47
N GLY A 107 -8.10 -1.47 -10.64
CA GLY A 107 -6.69 -1.82 -10.77
C GLY A 107 -6.46 -3.34 -10.78
N SER A 108 -5.23 -3.73 -10.58
CA SER A 108 -4.82 -5.14 -10.43
C SER A 108 -3.97 -5.31 -9.17
N VAL A 109 -3.95 -6.52 -8.62
CA VAL A 109 -3.15 -6.87 -7.45
C VAL A 109 -2.28 -8.09 -7.72
N THR A 110 -1.10 -8.11 -7.10
CA THR A 110 -0.20 -9.24 -7.00
C THR A 110 0.23 -9.42 -5.55
N GLY A 111 0.56 -10.63 -5.16
CA GLY A 111 0.74 -10.97 -3.73
C GLY A 111 -0.59 -11.22 -3.03
N ASN A 112 -0.55 -11.36 -1.72
CA ASN A 112 -1.73 -11.66 -0.90
C ASN A 112 -1.52 -11.23 0.54
N LEU A 113 -2.59 -11.00 1.29
CA LEU A 113 -2.63 -10.69 2.72
C LEU A 113 -3.83 -11.43 3.34
N TYR A 114 -3.96 -12.73 3.08
CA TYR A 114 -5.14 -13.50 3.50
C TYR A 114 -5.07 -13.98 4.96
N ASP A 115 -3.94 -13.82 5.60
CA ASP A 115 -3.63 -14.33 6.95
C ASP A 115 -3.50 -13.24 8.02
N LEU A 116 -4.07 -12.05 7.76
CA LEU A 116 -4.23 -11.05 8.82
C LEU A 116 -4.86 -11.69 10.05
N SER A 117 -4.19 -11.56 11.21
CA SER A 117 -4.60 -12.22 12.44
C SER A 117 -5.90 -11.63 12.99
N ASP A 118 -6.84 -12.50 13.36
CA ASP A 118 -8.06 -12.12 14.08
C ASP A 118 -7.80 -11.77 15.56
N GLN A 119 -6.62 -12.12 16.08
CA GLN A 119 -6.18 -11.77 17.43
C GLN A 119 -5.54 -10.37 17.52
N GLY A 120 -5.45 -9.69 16.40
CA GLY A 120 -4.83 -8.39 16.25
C GLY A 120 -3.61 -8.44 15.37
N ASP A 121 -3.40 -7.37 14.61
CA ASP A 121 -2.34 -7.24 13.63
C ASP A 121 -2.13 -5.76 13.28
N GLN A 122 -1.29 -5.52 12.31
CA GLN A 122 -1.10 -4.21 11.68
C GLN A 122 -1.23 -4.31 10.18
N LEU A 123 -1.49 -3.18 9.55
CA LEU A 123 -1.48 -3.05 8.09
C LEU A 123 -0.88 -1.69 7.72
N PHE A 124 0.14 -1.71 6.89
CA PHE A 124 0.79 -0.51 6.38
C PHE A 124 0.59 -0.37 4.88
N ALA A 125 0.36 0.87 4.44
CA ALA A 125 0.42 1.26 3.05
C ALA A 125 1.72 2.04 2.79
N PHE A 126 2.43 1.69 1.74
CA PHE A 126 3.66 2.36 1.34
C PHE A 126 3.80 2.43 -0.18
N HIS A 127 4.73 3.26 -0.61
CA HIS A 127 5.12 3.43 -2.00
C HIS A 127 6.64 3.27 -2.12
N GLY A 128 7.10 2.70 -3.21
CA GLY A 128 8.51 2.41 -3.45
C GLY A 128 8.91 0.99 -3.03
N ARG A 129 10.20 0.74 -2.93
CA ARG A 129 10.76 -0.56 -2.56
C ARG A 129 10.97 -0.63 -1.04
N LEU A 130 11.03 -1.83 -0.48
CA LEU A 130 11.24 -2.03 0.96
C LEU A 130 12.54 -1.40 1.51
N ASP A 131 13.54 -1.21 0.66
CA ASP A 131 14.82 -0.58 1.02
C ASP A 131 14.82 0.96 0.88
N SER A 132 13.79 1.54 0.28
CA SER A 132 13.66 2.97 0.00
C SER A 132 12.19 3.40 -0.08
N LEU A 133 11.40 2.91 0.87
CA LEU A 133 9.96 3.15 0.88
C LEU A 133 9.57 4.51 1.46
N VAL A 134 8.42 5.00 1.04
CA VAL A 134 7.69 6.11 1.65
C VAL A 134 6.41 5.54 2.26
N LEU A 135 6.32 5.55 3.58
CA LEU A 135 5.09 5.18 4.28
C LEU A 135 3.99 6.21 4.03
N LEU A 136 2.78 5.75 3.77
CA LEU A 136 1.62 6.59 3.47
C LEU A 136 0.62 6.61 4.63
N ALA A 137 0.30 5.45 5.18
CA ALA A 137 -0.63 5.26 6.28
C ALA A 137 -0.35 3.94 7.00
N GLY A 138 -0.91 3.80 8.20
CA GLY A 138 -0.87 2.56 8.97
C GLY A 138 -2.12 2.40 9.81
N ILE A 139 -2.51 1.17 10.08
CA ILE A 139 -3.54 0.81 11.04
C ILE A 139 -3.02 -0.35 11.89
N HIS A 140 -3.23 -0.26 13.19
CA HIS A 140 -2.92 -1.31 14.14
C HIS A 140 -4.20 -1.66 14.91
N PHE A 141 -4.57 -2.91 14.94
CA PHE A 141 -5.81 -3.41 15.53
C PHE A 141 -5.58 -4.54 16.54
N ASN A 142 -4.44 -4.52 17.20
CA ASN A 142 -4.15 -5.35 18.36
C ASN A 142 -4.61 -4.66 19.63
N GLY A 143 -5.16 -5.41 20.61
CA GLY A 143 -5.65 -4.88 21.87
C GLY A 143 -4.62 -4.09 22.71
N ASN A 144 -3.34 -4.35 22.49
CA ASN A 144 -2.25 -3.58 23.13
C ASN A 144 -1.94 -2.26 22.41
N GLY A 145 -2.45 -2.04 21.18
CA GLY A 145 -2.15 -0.88 20.37
C GLY A 145 -0.70 -0.84 19.87
N TRP A 146 -0.25 0.35 19.47
CA TRP A 146 1.13 0.57 19.04
C TRP A 146 2.12 0.37 20.18
N GLU A 147 3.14 -0.44 19.97
CA GLU A 147 4.20 -0.68 20.94
C GLU A 147 5.41 0.25 20.70
N SER A 148 6.41 0.18 21.59
CA SER A 148 7.64 0.94 21.42
C SER A 148 8.55 0.36 20.33
N ASP A 149 8.36 -0.92 20.04
CA ASP A 149 9.06 -1.66 18.99
C ASP A 149 8.27 -2.90 18.60
N ARG A 150 8.68 -3.57 17.50
CA ARG A 150 8.14 -4.88 17.14
C ARG A 150 8.74 -5.97 18.04
N THR A 151 7.89 -6.78 18.63
CA THR A 151 8.30 -7.90 19.50
C THR A 151 7.93 -9.28 18.95
N ASP A 152 6.90 -9.34 18.10
CA ASP A 152 6.42 -10.54 17.42
C ASP A 152 5.75 -10.18 16.07
N PRO A 153 5.25 -11.13 15.27
CA PRO A 153 4.59 -10.84 13.98
C PRO A 153 3.40 -9.90 14.07
N HIS A 154 2.67 -9.93 15.19
CA HIS A 154 1.41 -9.18 15.38
C HIS A 154 1.59 -7.87 16.17
N THR A 155 2.84 -7.44 16.39
CA THR A 155 3.16 -6.21 17.10
C THR A 155 3.96 -5.25 16.23
N SER A 156 3.79 -3.96 16.45
CA SER A 156 4.46 -2.93 15.67
C SER A 156 4.68 -1.66 16.46
N ALA A 157 5.82 -1.02 16.25
CA ALA A 157 5.96 0.38 16.60
C ALA A 157 5.19 1.25 15.59
N ARG A 158 4.77 2.43 16.06
CA ARG A 158 4.20 3.45 15.18
C ARG A 158 5.32 4.24 14.49
N PRO A 159 5.46 4.15 13.15
CA PRO A 159 6.49 4.91 12.44
C PRO A 159 6.30 6.41 12.62
N ALA A 160 7.37 7.13 12.98
CA ALA A 160 7.32 8.57 13.21
C ALA A 160 6.91 9.36 11.96
N SER A 161 7.28 8.89 10.78
CA SER A 161 6.96 9.53 9.49
C SER A 161 5.46 9.58 9.19
N ILE A 162 4.66 8.66 9.76
CA ILE A 162 3.20 8.61 9.57
C ILE A 162 2.44 8.73 10.90
N ALA A 163 3.03 9.29 11.94
CA ALA A 163 2.40 9.34 13.27
C ALA A 163 1.00 9.99 13.27
N MET A 164 0.74 10.92 12.35
CA MET A 164 -0.57 11.57 12.16
C MET A 164 -1.51 10.80 11.24
N HIS A 165 -1.04 9.75 10.58
CA HIS A 165 -1.73 8.95 9.57
C HIS A 165 -1.71 7.45 9.94
N ALA A 166 -1.33 7.14 11.19
CA ALA A 166 -1.32 5.79 11.73
C ALA A 166 -2.35 5.70 12.86
N ILE A 167 -3.38 4.89 12.65
CA ILE A 167 -4.50 4.70 13.56
C ILE A 167 -4.25 3.45 14.40
N GLY A 168 -4.49 3.54 15.71
CA GLY A 168 -4.56 2.39 16.61
C GLY A 168 -6.00 2.14 16.99
N LEU A 169 -6.45 0.91 16.91
CA LEU A 169 -7.77 0.45 17.35
C LEU A 169 -7.58 -0.50 18.53
N THR A 170 -8.55 -0.51 19.44
CA THR A 170 -8.64 -1.50 20.49
C THR A 170 -9.59 -2.62 20.07
N GLU A 171 -9.51 -3.79 20.73
CA GLU A 171 -10.36 -4.94 20.40
C GLU A 171 -11.87 -4.67 20.42
N THR A 172 -12.31 -3.62 21.08
CA THR A 172 -13.72 -3.22 21.15
C THR A 172 -14.17 -2.31 20.03
N ASP A 173 -13.26 -1.80 19.23
CA ASP A 173 -13.51 -0.78 18.21
C ASP A 173 -13.70 -1.37 16.80
N ASN A 174 -14.40 -2.49 16.70
CA ASN A 174 -14.59 -3.24 15.46
C ASN A 174 -15.60 -2.61 14.48
N ALA A 175 -15.96 -1.36 14.64
CA ALA A 175 -16.90 -0.68 13.75
C ALA A 175 -16.35 0.66 13.25
N PHE A 176 -16.12 0.74 11.97
CA PHE A 176 -16.08 1.97 11.20
C PHE A 176 -17.29 2.06 10.29
#